data_c56d84dee9bd6590f0995ab1c0623b96
#
_entry.id   c56d84dee9bd6590f0995ab1c0623b96
#
_cell.length_a   1.000
_cell.length_b   1.000
_cell.length_c   1.000
_cell.angle_alpha   90.00
_cell.angle_beta   90.00
_cell.angle_gamma   90.00
#
_symmetry.space_group_name_H-M   'P 1'
#
loop_
_entity.id
_entity.type
_entity.pdbx_description
1 polymer ?
#
loop_
_entity_poly.entity_id
_entity_poly.type
_entity_poly.pdbx_seq_one_letter_code
_entity_poly.pdbx_strand_id
1 'polypeptide(L)'
;MSDTPHLLLVDDERSIREPLAVYLTKQGFRVTQAGDAASARTRLAAYAIDLVILDIMMPGEDGLSLCRHIAATSEVPVILLTARAEETDRIVGLEMGADDYVVKPFSPRELATRAKVVLRRTQAGGARLHAPDSGSYAFAGWVLKSGERSLVDREGVSVMLSTGEYNLLLALVSRPRQVLTRDQLLDLTQGREAAAFDRAIDNQVSRLRRKIEADPKSPEIIKTVWGGGYTLAAEVTRL
;
A
#
# COMPACT_ATOMS: atom_id res chain seq x y z
N MET A 1 -14.76 -5.52 20.70
CA MET A 1 -13.69 -4.73 21.38
C MET A 1 -12.87 -4.14 20.25
N SER A 2 -12.89 -2.82 20.06
CA SER A 2 -12.09 -2.17 19.01
C SER A 2 -10.62 -2.29 19.38
N ASP A 3 -9.91 -3.13 18.67
CA ASP A 3 -8.47 -3.33 18.89
C ASP A 3 -7.74 -2.03 18.53
N THR A 4 -6.97 -1.46 19.47
CA THR A 4 -6.22 -0.22 19.29
C THR A 4 -5.13 -0.46 18.25
N PRO A 5 -5.12 0.22 17.09
CA PRO A 5 -4.15 -0.05 16.04
C PRO A 5 -2.71 0.11 16.51
N HIS A 6 -1.86 -0.85 16.14
CA HIS A 6 -0.48 -0.94 16.59
C HIS A 6 0.49 -0.44 15.51
N LEU A 7 1.14 0.67 15.75
CA LEU A 7 2.12 1.28 14.87
C LEU A 7 3.54 0.86 15.23
N LEU A 8 4.37 0.60 14.22
CA LEU A 8 5.82 0.53 14.38
C LEU A 8 6.43 1.83 13.83
N LEU A 9 7.05 2.61 14.71
CA LEU A 9 7.76 3.85 14.34
C LEU A 9 9.25 3.58 14.26
N VAL A 10 9.83 3.75 13.08
CA VAL A 10 11.23 3.47 12.79
C VAL A 10 11.90 4.76 12.32
N ASP A 11 12.83 5.27 13.11
CA ASP A 11 13.61 6.48 12.85
C ASP A 11 14.85 6.43 13.74
N ASP A 12 16.04 6.65 13.25
CA ASP A 12 17.27 6.58 14.04
C ASP A 12 17.40 7.77 14.99
N GLU A 13 16.77 8.91 14.63
CA GLU A 13 16.82 10.12 15.42
C GLU A 13 15.87 10.07 16.62
N ARG A 14 16.43 9.78 17.80
CA ARG A 14 15.66 9.65 19.05
C ARG A 14 14.88 10.92 19.41
N SER A 15 15.42 12.08 19.08
CA SER A 15 14.82 13.41 19.31
C SER A 15 13.53 13.62 18.50
N ILE A 16 13.37 12.94 17.37
CA ILE A 16 12.15 12.93 16.56
C ILE A 16 11.24 11.78 17.00
N ARG A 17 11.79 10.58 17.12
CA ARG A 17 11.06 9.34 17.39
C ARG A 17 10.29 9.37 18.70
N GLU A 18 10.91 9.79 19.82
CA GLU A 18 10.27 9.77 21.13
C GLU A 18 9.07 10.74 21.25
N PRO A 19 9.20 12.05 20.92
CA PRO A 19 8.06 12.95 20.96
C PRO A 19 6.93 12.53 20.02
N LEU A 20 7.28 11.99 18.85
CA LEU A 20 6.31 11.52 17.86
C LEU A 20 5.54 10.30 18.38
N ALA A 21 6.23 9.35 19.02
CA ALA A 21 5.59 8.19 19.64
C ALA A 21 4.61 8.60 20.74
N VAL A 22 4.99 9.56 21.59
CA VAL A 22 4.10 10.13 22.63
C VAL A 22 2.88 10.78 22.00
N TYR A 23 3.07 11.55 20.93
CA TYR A 23 1.96 12.20 20.22
C TYR A 23 0.99 11.17 19.62
N LEU A 24 1.51 10.18 18.90
CA LEU A 24 0.71 9.12 18.27
C LEU A 24 -0.07 8.30 19.31
N THR A 25 0.55 8.03 20.47
CA THR A 25 -0.14 7.36 21.57
C THR A 25 -1.32 8.17 22.08
N LYS A 26 -1.16 9.49 22.21
CA LYS A 26 -2.27 10.41 22.57
C LYS A 26 -3.38 10.46 21.51
N GLN A 27 -3.06 10.13 20.25
CA GLN A 27 -4.04 10.04 19.16
C GLN A 27 -4.79 8.70 19.11
N GLY A 28 -4.55 7.80 20.07
CA GLY A 28 -5.25 6.53 20.22
C GLY A 28 -4.57 5.35 19.51
N PHE A 29 -3.26 5.43 19.28
CA PHE A 29 -2.48 4.32 18.72
C PHE A 29 -1.65 3.62 19.81
N ARG A 30 -1.44 2.34 19.67
CA ARG A 30 -0.35 1.64 20.34
C ARG A 30 0.91 1.86 19.52
N VAL A 31 2.05 2.24 20.12
CA VAL A 31 3.27 2.55 19.37
C VAL A 31 4.45 1.75 19.90
N THR A 32 5.06 0.97 19.02
CA THR A 32 6.38 0.34 19.24
C THR A 32 7.43 1.12 18.45
N GLN A 33 8.61 1.28 19.03
CA GLN A 33 9.70 2.06 18.43
C GLN A 33 10.87 1.15 18.04
N ALA A 34 11.55 1.52 16.95
CA ALA A 34 12.82 0.94 16.51
C ALA A 34 13.75 2.07 16.04
N GLY A 35 15.06 1.95 16.31
CA GLY A 35 16.05 2.95 15.92
C GLY A 35 16.83 2.58 14.65
N ASP A 36 16.58 1.41 14.09
CA ASP A 36 17.27 0.88 12.91
C ASP A 36 16.46 -0.25 12.26
N ALA A 37 16.88 -0.68 11.07
CA ALA A 37 16.20 -1.72 10.32
C ALA A 37 16.23 -3.10 11.00
N ALA A 38 17.32 -3.44 11.69
CA ALA A 38 17.46 -4.74 12.37
C ALA A 38 16.49 -4.84 13.55
N SER A 39 16.41 -3.79 14.39
CA SER A 39 15.43 -3.71 15.47
C SER A 39 14.00 -3.68 14.95
N ALA A 40 13.75 -3.00 13.82
CA ALA A 40 12.43 -2.99 13.18
C ALA A 40 12.00 -4.40 12.74
N ARG A 41 12.86 -5.19 12.10
CA ARG A 41 12.60 -6.59 11.73
C ARG A 41 12.27 -7.44 12.96
N THR A 42 13.03 -7.27 14.05
CA THR A 42 12.77 -7.98 15.32
C THR A 42 11.39 -7.64 15.87
N ARG A 43 10.98 -6.37 15.78
CA ARG A 43 9.65 -5.93 16.25
C ARG A 43 8.54 -6.45 15.35
N LEU A 44 8.73 -6.44 14.02
CA LEU A 44 7.77 -7.01 13.06
C LEU A 44 7.55 -8.51 13.29
N ALA A 45 8.60 -9.24 13.63
CA ALA A 45 8.47 -10.67 13.95
C ALA A 45 7.81 -10.94 15.32
N ALA A 46 7.95 -10.03 16.29
CA ALA A 46 7.46 -10.21 17.66
C ALA A 46 6.04 -9.68 17.90
N TYR A 47 5.55 -8.78 17.09
CA TYR A 47 4.27 -8.09 17.31
C TYR A 47 3.41 -8.09 16.05
N ALA A 48 2.09 -8.20 16.25
CA ALA A 48 1.14 -7.87 15.19
C ALA A 48 1.14 -6.35 15.02
N ILE A 49 1.76 -5.88 13.94
CA ILE A 49 1.85 -4.48 13.55
C ILE A 49 0.82 -4.19 12.47
N ASP A 50 0.04 -3.13 12.63
CA ASP A 50 -1.00 -2.72 11.68
C ASP A 50 -0.49 -1.69 10.66
N LEU A 51 0.58 -0.94 10.98
CA LEU A 51 1.18 0.06 10.10
C LEU A 51 2.62 0.34 10.52
N VAL A 52 3.52 0.48 9.55
CA VAL A 52 4.89 0.94 9.76
C VAL A 52 5.03 2.39 9.32
N ILE A 53 5.61 3.24 10.16
CA ILE A 53 6.08 4.58 9.84
C ILE A 53 7.60 4.50 9.83
N LEU A 54 8.23 4.77 8.69
CA LEU A 54 9.62 4.43 8.42
C LEU A 54 10.39 5.60 7.84
N ASP A 55 11.45 6.01 8.52
CA ASP A 55 12.41 6.96 7.94
C ASP A 55 13.22 6.29 6.83
N ILE A 56 13.40 7.02 5.73
CA ILE A 56 14.26 6.57 4.62
C ILE A 56 15.74 6.70 5.01
N MET A 57 16.11 7.80 5.65
CA MET A 57 17.50 8.16 5.89
C MET A 57 17.96 7.63 7.25
N MET A 58 18.33 6.35 7.28
CA MET A 58 18.86 5.71 8.48
C MET A 58 20.30 5.20 8.24
N PRO A 59 21.18 5.22 9.25
CA PRO A 59 22.52 4.67 9.13
C PRO A 59 22.48 3.13 8.99
N GLY A 60 23.37 2.59 8.17
CA GLY A 60 23.45 1.16 7.89
C GLY A 60 22.49 0.73 6.78
N GLU A 61 21.47 -0.06 7.09
CA GLU A 61 20.42 -0.41 6.14
C GLU A 61 19.44 0.75 6.01
N ASP A 62 19.27 1.28 4.78
CA ASP A 62 18.33 2.36 4.49
C ASP A 62 16.86 1.92 4.61
N GLY A 63 15.98 2.90 4.84
CA GLY A 63 14.56 2.64 4.99
C GLY A 63 13.90 2.10 3.71
N LEU A 64 14.43 2.41 2.53
CA LEU A 64 13.89 1.88 1.26
C LEU A 64 14.12 0.37 1.14
N SER A 65 15.29 -0.12 1.58
CA SER A 65 15.59 -1.55 1.64
C SER A 65 14.64 -2.29 2.59
N LEU A 66 14.42 -1.73 3.78
CA LEU A 66 13.47 -2.27 4.76
C LEU A 66 12.02 -2.22 4.22
N CYS A 67 11.60 -1.12 3.59
CA CYS A 67 10.28 -0.99 2.96
C CYS A 67 10.05 -2.07 1.91
N ARG A 68 11.02 -2.29 1.03
CA ARG A 68 10.98 -3.35 0.00
C ARG A 68 10.84 -4.73 0.62
N HIS A 69 11.57 -5.00 1.70
CA HIS A 69 11.47 -6.25 2.41
C HIS A 69 10.08 -6.45 3.03
N ILE A 70 9.53 -5.43 3.71
CA ILE A 70 8.19 -5.49 4.30
C ILE A 70 7.15 -5.76 3.21
N ALA A 71 7.20 -5.03 2.09
CA ALA A 71 6.27 -5.19 0.98
C ALA A 71 6.38 -6.57 0.29
N ALA A 72 7.55 -7.22 0.36
CA ALA A 72 7.75 -8.56 -0.19
C ALA A 72 7.34 -9.70 0.75
N THR A 73 7.30 -9.46 2.07
CA THR A 73 7.12 -10.51 3.08
C THR A 73 5.87 -10.35 3.94
N SER A 74 5.17 -9.22 3.83
CA SER A 74 3.97 -8.94 4.63
C SER A 74 2.99 -8.02 3.89
N GLU A 75 1.75 -7.96 4.39
CA GLU A 75 0.72 -7.02 3.93
C GLU A 75 0.66 -5.74 4.78
N VAL A 76 1.59 -5.58 5.72
CA VAL A 76 1.61 -4.42 6.61
C VAL A 76 1.91 -3.16 5.80
N PRO A 77 1.02 -2.16 5.83
CA PRO A 77 1.23 -0.93 5.08
C PRO A 77 2.38 -0.11 5.65
N VAL A 78 3.05 0.65 4.78
CA VAL A 78 4.21 1.47 5.12
C VAL A 78 3.98 2.91 4.72
N ILE A 79 4.18 3.84 5.67
CA ILE A 79 4.32 5.28 5.41
C ILE A 79 5.80 5.64 5.50
N LEU A 80 6.38 6.15 4.43
CA LEU A 80 7.77 6.62 4.42
C LEU A 80 7.87 8.07 4.90
N LEU A 81 8.90 8.34 5.73
CA LEU A 81 9.33 9.70 6.06
C LEU A 81 10.55 10.03 5.21
N THR A 82 10.53 11.15 4.50
CA THR A 82 11.62 11.55 3.60
C THR A 82 12.03 13.01 3.84
N ALA A 83 13.34 13.29 3.80
CA ALA A 83 13.88 14.65 3.90
C ALA A 83 13.81 15.41 2.56
N ARG A 84 13.60 14.71 1.43
CA ARG A 84 13.63 15.32 0.10
C ARG A 84 12.26 15.35 -0.54
N ALA A 85 11.88 16.56 -0.97
CA ALA A 85 10.69 16.80 -1.78
C ALA A 85 10.92 16.51 -3.28
N GLU A 86 12.12 16.05 -3.66
CA GLU A 86 12.43 15.79 -5.07
C GLU A 86 11.58 14.64 -5.60
N GLU A 87 11.03 14.88 -6.77
CA GLU A 87 10.08 13.98 -7.44
C GLU A 87 10.64 12.56 -7.62
N THR A 88 11.94 12.42 -7.78
CA THR A 88 12.65 11.15 -7.97
C THR A 88 12.62 10.27 -6.72
N ASP A 89 12.85 10.82 -5.53
CA ASP A 89 12.85 10.05 -4.27
C ASP A 89 11.43 9.62 -3.87
N ARG A 90 10.43 10.43 -4.21
CA ARG A 90 9.01 10.10 -4.03
C ARG A 90 8.57 8.94 -4.92
N ILE A 91 9.00 8.95 -6.19
CA ILE A 91 8.75 7.88 -7.15
C ILE A 91 9.43 6.59 -6.68
N VAL A 92 10.70 6.66 -6.27
CA VAL A 92 11.45 5.51 -5.76
C VAL A 92 10.80 4.91 -4.50
N GLY A 93 10.39 5.73 -3.54
CA GLY A 93 9.73 5.25 -2.31
C GLY A 93 8.42 4.51 -2.59
N LEU A 94 7.58 5.07 -3.48
CA LEU A 94 6.35 4.42 -3.91
C LEU A 94 6.61 3.20 -4.80
N GLU A 95 7.65 3.18 -5.61
CA GLU A 95 8.10 2.00 -6.37
C GLU A 95 8.61 0.88 -5.46
N MET A 96 9.09 1.19 -4.25
CA MET A 96 9.60 0.22 -3.28
C MET A 96 8.52 -0.45 -2.40
N GLY A 97 7.24 -0.09 -2.53
CA GLY A 97 6.16 -0.76 -1.81
C GLY A 97 5.47 0.07 -0.74
N ALA A 98 5.83 1.35 -0.56
CA ALA A 98 5.15 2.22 0.39
C ALA A 98 3.70 2.52 -0.01
N ASP A 99 2.82 2.64 0.98
CA ASP A 99 1.40 2.98 0.80
C ASP A 99 1.16 4.50 0.84
N ASP A 100 2.03 5.25 1.53
CA ASP A 100 2.05 6.71 1.57
C ASP A 100 3.46 7.21 1.93
N TYR A 101 3.70 8.51 1.81
CA TYR A 101 4.93 9.16 2.26
C TYR A 101 4.63 10.53 2.86
N VAL A 102 5.53 11.00 3.72
CA VAL A 102 5.47 12.32 4.37
C VAL A 102 6.82 12.97 4.27
N VAL A 103 6.84 14.23 3.81
CA VAL A 103 8.08 15.01 3.65
C VAL A 103 8.43 15.70 4.96
N LYS A 104 9.67 15.54 5.45
CA LYS A 104 10.23 16.29 6.57
C LYS A 104 10.60 17.74 6.11
N PRO A 105 10.27 18.79 6.90
CA PRO A 105 9.59 18.75 8.20
C PRO A 105 8.06 18.59 8.04
N PHE A 106 7.46 17.77 8.88
CA PHE A 106 6.02 17.51 8.87
C PHE A 106 5.36 17.86 10.21
N SER A 107 4.06 18.08 10.17
CA SER A 107 3.26 18.19 11.40
C SER A 107 2.94 16.80 11.95
N PRO A 108 3.15 16.52 13.27
CA PRO A 108 2.68 15.26 13.88
C PRO A 108 1.18 14.99 13.65
N ARG A 109 0.38 16.06 13.54
CA ARG A 109 -1.04 15.96 13.22
C ARG A 109 -1.29 15.43 11.81
N GLU A 110 -0.50 15.89 10.84
CA GLU A 110 -0.58 15.39 9.47
C GLU A 110 -0.27 13.90 9.42
N LEU A 111 0.84 13.48 10.04
CA LEU A 111 1.22 12.07 10.07
C LEU A 111 0.16 11.20 10.75
N ALA A 112 -0.40 11.62 11.89
CA ALA A 112 -1.48 10.90 12.56
C ALA A 112 -2.74 10.79 11.68
N THR A 113 -3.06 11.84 10.92
CA THR A 113 -4.20 11.83 9.98
C THR A 113 -3.96 10.84 8.85
N ARG A 114 -2.77 10.84 8.25
CA ARG A 114 -2.36 9.89 7.21
C ARG A 114 -2.36 8.45 7.72
N ALA A 115 -1.83 8.22 8.92
CA ALA A 115 -1.87 6.90 9.56
C ALA A 115 -3.32 6.39 9.73
N LYS A 116 -4.24 7.24 10.19
CA LYS A 116 -5.67 6.89 10.28
C LYS A 116 -6.28 6.57 8.90
N VAL A 117 -5.91 7.31 7.87
CA VAL A 117 -6.39 7.08 6.49
C VAL A 117 -5.87 5.75 5.97
N VAL A 118 -4.56 5.46 6.10
CA VAL A 118 -3.96 4.20 5.66
C VAL A 118 -4.57 3.01 6.41
N LEU A 119 -4.67 3.07 7.74
CA LEU A 119 -5.27 2.02 8.56
C LEU A 119 -6.76 1.79 8.25
N ARG A 120 -7.52 2.86 8.02
CA ARG A 120 -8.91 2.73 7.60
C ARG A 120 -9.02 2.02 6.24
N ARG A 121 -8.06 2.20 5.34
CA ARG A 121 -8.00 1.50 4.06
C ARG A 121 -7.75 0.01 4.24
N THR A 122 -6.85 -0.37 5.14
CA THR A 122 -6.59 -1.78 5.46
C THR A 122 -7.77 -2.43 6.18
N GLN A 123 -8.42 -1.72 7.10
CA GLN A 123 -9.61 -2.19 7.80
C GLN A 123 -10.91 -2.05 6.96
N ALA A 124 -11.03 -1.00 6.15
CA ALA A 124 -12.17 -0.75 5.26
C ALA A 124 -12.01 -1.36 3.86
N GLY A 125 -10.91 -2.04 3.60
CA GLY A 125 -10.78 -2.94 2.43
C GLY A 125 -11.89 -3.99 2.40
N GLY A 126 -12.73 -4.04 3.45
CA GLY A 126 -13.96 -4.81 3.50
C GLY A 126 -15.28 -4.02 3.39
N ALA A 127 -15.31 -2.68 3.47
CA ALA A 127 -16.59 -2.00 3.77
C ALA A 127 -17.14 -0.98 2.75
N ARG A 128 -16.40 -0.63 1.67
CA ARG A 128 -16.88 0.39 0.70
C ARG A 128 -16.82 0.02 -0.78
N LEU A 129 -16.23 -1.09 -1.15
CA LEU A 129 -16.47 -1.73 -2.45
C LEU A 129 -17.50 -2.84 -2.22
N HIS A 130 -18.79 -2.48 -2.12
CA HIS A 130 -19.94 -3.39 -1.96
C HIS A 130 -19.86 -4.38 -0.77
N ALA A 131 -21.03 -4.82 -0.26
CA ALA A 131 -21.18 -5.91 0.69
C ALA A 131 -20.21 -7.07 0.37
N PRO A 132 -19.73 -7.85 1.37
CA PRO A 132 -18.69 -8.85 1.15
C PRO A 132 -19.10 -9.72 -0.03
N ASP A 133 -18.55 -9.38 -1.19
CA ASP A 133 -18.64 -10.21 -2.36
C ASP A 133 -17.67 -11.35 -2.10
N SER A 134 -18.17 -12.43 -1.52
CA SER A 134 -17.42 -13.66 -1.27
C SER A 134 -17.02 -14.36 -2.58
N GLY A 135 -17.22 -13.69 -3.72
CA GLY A 135 -16.87 -14.19 -5.04
C GLY A 135 -15.37 -14.12 -5.32
N SER A 136 -14.89 -15.08 -6.08
CA SER A 136 -13.57 -15.04 -6.71
C SER A 136 -13.71 -14.55 -8.14
N TYR A 137 -12.66 -13.90 -8.66
CA TYR A 137 -12.61 -13.41 -10.05
C TYR A 137 -11.51 -14.13 -10.81
N ALA A 138 -11.87 -14.88 -11.85
CA ALA A 138 -10.90 -15.49 -12.77
C ALA A 138 -10.69 -14.57 -13.99
N PHE A 139 -9.43 -14.30 -14.34
CA PHE A 139 -9.06 -13.49 -15.49
C PHE A 139 -7.64 -13.85 -15.97
N ALA A 140 -7.42 -13.95 -17.26
CA ALA A 140 -6.11 -14.17 -17.90
C ALA A 140 -5.24 -15.29 -17.25
N GLY A 141 -5.87 -16.27 -16.64
CA GLY A 141 -5.17 -17.36 -15.93
C GLY A 141 -4.86 -17.07 -14.46
N TRP A 142 -5.33 -15.96 -13.92
CA TRP A 142 -5.27 -15.58 -12.51
C TRP A 142 -6.62 -15.78 -11.83
N VAL A 143 -6.60 -16.07 -10.53
CA VAL A 143 -7.79 -16.09 -9.68
C VAL A 143 -7.57 -15.15 -8.51
N LEU A 144 -8.34 -14.05 -8.46
CA LEU A 144 -8.39 -13.16 -7.30
C LEU A 144 -9.48 -13.67 -6.35
N LYS A 145 -9.09 -14.16 -5.18
CA LYS A 145 -9.98 -14.62 -4.13
C LYS A 145 -10.28 -13.47 -3.17
N SER A 146 -11.46 -12.86 -3.29
CA SER A 146 -11.78 -11.65 -2.52
C SER A 146 -11.86 -11.90 -1.03
N GLY A 147 -12.39 -13.04 -0.58
CA GLY A 147 -12.50 -13.40 0.84
C GLY A 147 -11.15 -13.65 1.51
N GLU A 148 -10.15 -14.12 0.76
CA GLU A 148 -8.79 -14.44 1.25
C GLU A 148 -7.80 -13.31 0.94
N ARG A 149 -8.20 -12.29 0.15
CA ARG A 149 -7.35 -11.21 -0.38
C ARG A 149 -6.09 -11.75 -1.09
N SER A 150 -6.20 -12.91 -1.72
CA SER A 150 -5.09 -13.61 -2.37
C SER A 150 -5.26 -13.64 -3.88
N LEU A 151 -4.16 -13.56 -4.60
CA LEU A 151 -4.08 -13.76 -6.04
C LEU A 151 -3.33 -15.06 -6.30
N VAL A 152 -3.93 -15.94 -7.11
CA VAL A 152 -3.39 -17.27 -7.39
C VAL A 152 -3.21 -17.42 -8.90
N ASP A 153 -2.08 -17.98 -9.33
CA ASP A 153 -1.81 -18.29 -10.73
C ASP A 153 -2.48 -19.61 -11.18
N ARG A 154 -2.20 -20.02 -12.45
CA ARG A 154 -2.75 -21.27 -13.02
C ARG A 154 -2.24 -22.53 -12.34
N GLU A 155 -1.06 -22.47 -11.74
CA GLU A 155 -0.43 -23.59 -11.02
C GLU A 155 -0.88 -23.66 -9.55
N GLY A 156 -1.70 -22.71 -9.08
CA GLY A 156 -2.17 -22.64 -7.69
C GLY A 156 -1.18 -21.93 -6.77
N VAL A 157 -0.15 -21.26 -7.31
CA VAL A 157 0.83 -20.51 -6.52
C VAL A 157 0.26 -19.15 -6.15
N SER A 158 0.32 -18.82 -4.86
CA SER A 158 -0.15 -17.53 -4.35
C SER A 158 0.87 -16.42 -4.61
N VAL A 159 0.41 -15.31 -5.19
CA VAL A 159 1.20 -14.11 -5.39
C VAL A 159 0.76 -13.06 -4.38
N MET A 160 1.70 -12.61 -3.54
CA MET A 160 1.42 -11.59 -2.53
C MET A 160 1.19 -10.23 -3.18
N LEU A 161 0.08 -9.60 -2.83
CA LEU A 161 -0.25 -8.23 -3.21
C LEU A 161 -0.20 -7.34 -1.97
N SER A 162 0.38 -6.15 -2.10
CA SER A 162 0.17 -5.11 -1.09
C SER A 162 -1.32 -4.69 -1.07
N THR A 163 -1.76 -4.06 0.01
CA THR A 163 -3.15 -3.57 0.13
C THR A 163 -3.53 -2.67 -1.03
N GLY A 164 -2.62 -1.77 -1.47
CA GLY A 164 -2.87 -0.88 -2.60
C GLY A 164 -3.02 -1.64 -3.93
N GLU A 165 -2.15 -2.62 -4.18
CA GLU A 165 -2.22 -3.47 -5.39
C GLU A 165 -3.47 -4.32 -5.42
N TYR A 166 -3.86 -4.91 -4.27
CA TYR A 166 -5.09 -5.67 -4.15
C TYR A 166 -6.33 -4.81 -4.43
N ASN A 167 -6.44 -3.64 -3.80
CA ASN A 167 -7.58 -2.74 -4.00
C ASN A 167 -7.66 -2.24 -5.45
N LEU A 168 -6.51 -1.93 -6.06
CA LEU A 168 -6.45 -1.55 -7.48
C LEU A 168 -6.92 -2.69 -8.39
N LEU A 169 -6.42 -3.91 -8.17
CA LEU A 169 -6.83 -5.08 -8.94
C LEU A 169 -8.32 -5.35 -8.77
N LEU A 170 -8.82 -5.32 -7.53
CA LEU A 170 -10.25 -5.51 -7.24
C LEU A 170 -11.12 -4.45 -7.93
N ALA A 171 -10.71 -3.19 -7.93
CA ALA A 171 -11.43 -2.12 -8.63
C ALA A 171 -11.52 -2.38 -10.14
N LEU A 172 -10.43 -2.90 -10.74
CA LEU A 172 -10.36 -3.21 -12.16
C LEU A 172 -11.13 -4.48 -12.55
N VAL A 173 -10.99 -5.59 -11.79
CA VAL A 173 -11.71 -6.84 -12.09
C VAL A 173 -13.22 -6.74 -11.86
N SER A 174 -13.64 -5.87 -10.93
CA SER A 174 -15.06 -5.59 -10.70
C SER A 174 -15.71 -4.77 -11.82
N ARG A 175 -14.91 -4.17 -12.73
CA ARG A 175 -15.33 -3.31 -13.84
C ARG A 175 -14.56 -3.64 -15.12
N PRO A 176 -14.66 -4.90 -15.61
CA PRO A 176 -13.87 -5.34 -16.75
C PRO A 176 -14.22 -4.50 -17.99
N ARG A 177 -13.20 -4.20 -18.78
CA ARG A 177 -13.29 -3.42 -20.03
C ARG A 177 -13.78 -1.97 -19.86
N GLN A 178 -14.07 -1.53 -18.63
CA GLN A 178 -14.35 -0.13 -18.34
C GLN A 178 -13.04 0.65 -18.19
N VAL A 179 -12.94 1.81 -18.82
CA VAL A 179 -11.82 2.74 -18.58
C VAL A 179 -12.11 3.49 -17.29
N LEU A 180 -11.21 3.37 -16.32
CA LEU A 180 -11.26 4.10 -15.06
C LEU A 180 -10.19 5.18 -15.07
N THR A 181 -10.59 6.42 -14.83
CA THR A 181 -9.63 7.53 -14.70
C THR A 181 -8.78 7.36 -13.46
N ARG A 182 -7.64 8.08 -13.39
CA ARG A 182 -6.78 8.09 -12.20
C ARG A 182 -7.53 8.53 -10.96
N ASP A 183 -8.35 9.58 -11.08
CA ASP A 183 -9.20 10.06 -9.99
C ASP A 183 -10.23 9.03 -9.54
N GLN A 184 -10.88 8.34 -10.48
CA GLN A 184 -11.81 7.26 -10.16
C GLN A 184 -11.10 6.09 -9.47
N LEU A 185 -9.91 5.72 -9.92
CA LEU A 185 -9.10 4.69 -9.26
C LEU A 185 -8.65 5.13 -7.87
N LEU A 186 -8.25 6.39 -7.71
CA LEU A 186 -7.95 6.97 -6.39
C LEU A 186 -9.17 6.90 -5.47
N ASP A 187 -10.32 7.37 -5.92
CA ASP A 187 -11.57 7.32 -5.16
C ASP A 187 -11.96 5.89 -4.76
N LEU A 188 -11.81 4.94 -5.69
CA LEU A 188 -12.14 3.53 -5.45
C LEU A 188 -11.15 2.83 -4.53
N THR A 189 -9.85 3.17 -4.61
CA THR A 189 -8.79 2.50 -3.86
C THR A 189 -8.43 3.22 -2.57
N GLN A 190 -8.60 4.55 -2.52
CA GLN A 190 -8.11 5.40 -1.45
C GLN A 190 -9.17 6.27 -0.77
N GLY A 191 -10.35 6.47 -1.39
CA GLY A 191 -11.42 7.34 -0.90
C GLY A 191 -11.17 8.84 -1.17
N ARG A 192 -12.25 9.64 -1.15
CA ARG A 192 -12.33 11.05 -1.60
C ARG A 192 -11.38 12.07 -0.93
N GLU A 193 -10.72 11.73 0.16
CA GLU A 193 -9.82 12.66 0.87
C GLU A 193 -8.36 12.64 0.39
N ALA A 194 -8.04 11.84 -0.63
CA ALA A 194 -6.66 11.67 -1.14
C ALA A 194 -6.36 12.51 -2.39
N ALA A 195 -6.97 13.67 -2.54
CA ALA A 195 -6.94 14.53 -3.74
C ALA A 195 -5.56 15.12 -4.16
N ALA A 196 -4.44 14.57 -3.70
CA ALA A 196 -3.12 15.14 -3.98
C ALA A 196 -2.16 14.25 -4.81
N PHE A 197 -2.55 13.04 -5.26
CA PHE A 197 -1.54 12.09 -5.79
C PHE A 197 -1.98 11.26 -7.01
N ASP A 198 -2.13 11.90 -8.16
CA ASP A 198 -2.35 11.26 -9.47
C ASP A 198 -1.32 10.15 -9.79
N ARG A 199 -0.07 10.31 -9.34
CA ARG A 199 1.03 9.38 -9.63
C ARG A 199 1.04 8.11 -8.77
N ALA A 200 0.33 8.08 -7.65
CA ALA A 200 0.25 6.87 -6.81
C ALA A 200 -0.38 5.71 -7.59
N ILE A 201 -1.38 5.96 -8.42
CA ILE A 201 -2.04 4.96 -9.26
C ILE A 201 -1.10 4.41 -10.33
N ASP A 202 -0.33 5.27 -11.02
CA ASP A 202 0.59 4.85 -12.07
C ASP A 202 1.66 3.90 -11.52
N ASN A 203 2.17 4.17 -10.33
CA ASN A 203 3.13 3.32 -9.65
C ASN A 203 2.52 1.98 -9.21
N GLN A 204 1.31 2.00 -8.66
CA GLN A 204 0.58 0.78 -8.29
C GLN A 204 0.30 -0.10 -9.53
N VAL A 205 -0.11 0.51 -10.65
CA VAL A 205 -0.30 -0.19 -11.93
C VAL A 205 1.02 -0.80 -12.40
N SER A 206 2.13 -0.05 -12.35
CA SER A 206 3.44 -0.56 -12.75
C SER A 206 3.87 -1.78 -11.94
N ARG A 207 3.65 -1.77 -10.61
CA ARG A 207 3.96 -2.91 -9.74
C ARG A 207 3.06 -4.10 -10.02
N LEU A 208 1.76 -3.85 -10.14
CA LEU A 208 0.79 -4.90 -10.41
C LEU A 208 1.10 -5.59 -11.75
N ARG A 209 1.46 -4.82 -12.79
CA ARG A 209 1.92 -5.36 -14.06
C ARG A 209 3.14 -6.28 -13.92
N ARG A 210 4.12 -5.92 -13.11
CA ARG A 210 5.30 -6.77 -12.86
C ARG A 210 4.94 -8.13 -12.24
N LYS A 211 3.79 -8.23 -11.59
CA LYS A 211 3.33 -9.47 -10.94
C LYS A 211 2.43 -10.32 -11.83
N ILE A 212 1.62 -9.68 -12.69
CA ILE A 212 0.56 -10.39 -13.43
C ILE A 212 0.73 -10.42 -14.94
N GLU A 213 1.56 -9.54 -15.52
CA GLU A 213 1.82 -9.51 -16.97
C GLU A 213 3.00 -10.40 -17.34
N ALA A 214 2.93 -11.04 -18.49
CA ALA A 214 4.08 -11.78 -19.05
C ALA A 214 5.22 -10.81 -19.42
N ASP A 215 4.89 -9.66 -20.01
CA ASP A 215 5.82 -8.55 -20.26
C ASP A 215 5.21 -7.23 -19.74
N PRO A 216 5.74 -6.69 -18.63
CA PRO A 216 5.27 -5.42 -18.09
C PRO A 216 5.42 -4.21 -19.02
N LYS A 217 6.30 -4.28 -20.03
CA LYS A 217 6.51 -3.21 -21.02
C LYS A 217 5.48 -3.26 -22.14
N SER A 218 4.91 -4.44 -22.39
CA SER A 218 3.84 -4.67 -23.38
C SER A 218 2.61 -5.28 -22.70
N PRO A 219 1.94 -4.55 -21.79
CA PRO A 219 0.89 -5.13 -20.96
C PRO A 219 -0.34 -5.51 -21.77
N GLU A 220 -0.86 -6.73 -21.53
CA GLU A 220 -2.05 -7.26 -22.18
C GLU A 220 -3.26 -7.30 -21.25
N ILE A 221 -3.06 -7.42 -19.93
CA ILE A 221 -4.09 -7.53 -18.93
C ILE A 221 -4.58 -6.14 -18.48
N ILE A 222 -3.66 -5.27 -18.03
CA ILE A 222 -3.99 -3.89 -17.61
C ILE A 222 -3.47 -2.94 -18.67
N LYS A 223 -4.34 -2.40 -19.50
CA LYS A 223 -3.99 -1.45 -20.57
C LYS A 223 -4.09 0.00 -20.12
N THR A 224 -3.17 0.83 -20.61
CA THR A 224 -3.25 2.28 -20.50
C THR A 224 -4.10 2.83 -21.64
N VAL A 225 -5.06 3.68 -21.31
CA VAL A 225 -5.83 4.49 -22.26
C VAL A 225 -5.34 5.93 -22.15
N TRP A 226 -4.68 6.41 -23.21
CA TRP A 226 -4.09 7.75 -23.24
C TRP A 226 -5.14 8.83 -22.94
N GLY A 227 -4.84 9.68 -21.95
CA GLY A 227 -5.77 10.69 -21.46
C GLY A 227 -6.99 10.16 -20.69
N GLY A 228 -7.23 8.83 -20.67
CA GLY A 228 -8.41 8.21 -20.06
C GLY A 228 -8.15 7.44 -18.76
N GLY A 229 -6.92 6.97 -18.51
CA GLY A 229 -6.60 6.16 -17.33
C GLY A 229 -6.26 4.70 -17.67
N TYR A 230 -6.84 3.75 -16.93
CA TYR A 230 -6.53 2.33 -17.04
C TYR A 230 -7.79 1.46 -17.21
N THR A 231 -7.63 0.31 -17.85
CA THR A 231 -8.69 -0.68 -18.02
C THR A 231 -8.14 -2.10 -17.90
N LEU A 232 -8.92 -3.01 -17.36
CA LEU A 232 -8.66 -4.44 -17.45
C LEU A 232 -9.18 -4.93 -18.81
N ALA A 233 -8.27 -5.33 -19.70
CA ALA A 233 -8.61 -5.79 -21.06
C ALA A 233 -9.01 -7.28 -21.11
N ALA A 234 -8.62 -8.06 -20.10
CA ALA A 234 -8.96 -9.48 -19.98
C ALA A 234 -10.45 -9.68 -19.71
N GLU A 235 -10.95 -10.83 -20.16
CA GLU A 235 -12.28 -11.32 -19.75
C GLU A 235 -12.23 -11.73 -18.28
N VAL A 236 -13.29 -11.37 -17.54
CA VAL A 236 -13.41 -11.70 -16.13
C VAL A 236 -14.63 -12.61 -15.95
N THR A 237 -14.40 -13.73 -15.31
CA THR A 237 -15.48 -14.66 -14.88
C THR A 237 -15.54 -14.61 -13.36
N ARG A 238 -16.74 -14.40 -12.82
CA ARG A 238 -16.99 -14.51 -11.40
C ARG A 238 -17.23 -15.96 -11.04
N LEU A 239 -16.49 -16.47 -10.03
CA LEU A 239 -16.56 -17.85 -9.55
C LEU A 239 -17.41 -17.95 -8.30
#